data_59607aa72e8fdebd6468f5b294c73fe5
#
_entry.id   59607aa72e8fdebd6468f5b294c73fe5
#
_cell.length_a   1.000
_cell.length_b   1.000
_cell.length_c   1.000
_cell.angle_alpha   90.00
_cell.angle_beta   90.00
_cell.angle_gamma   90.00
#
_symmetry.space_group_name_H-M   'P 1'
#
loop_
_entity.id
_entity.type
_entity.pdbx_description
1 polymer ?
#
loop_
_entity_poly.entity_id
_entity_poly.type
_entity_poly.pdbx_seq_one_letter_code
_entity_poly.pdbx_strand_id
1 'polypeptide(L)'
;NYPMGLTIDGKRIHVSVKWPGSACSLVLTEEQGETAVFEMAPELRQGDVWNLTLETDRQIKGCFVYGFQTERGWLPDPYGKVFRGREIWGAETGFKRKLETVAGQTVFEWGEDKRPQIPYEDCVIYKAHVRGFTKHPSSHVRDRGTFRAVMEKIPYIKELGVTTLELMPVAEFNEVREETEVRMVKLPVDNQPPKLNYWGYGDSFLFAPKTSYSSGRRKHPDTELKTLVRELHKNNMELVLELYVSGKEDPSMVLDAVRYWAREYHIDGIHLVGDAPLKLIGQDPYLSRLKLWAEYWNGVDEGSHRRLGWYNEGFLRDMRQVLKGDDGGLNRLAYRAKLNLENSAVINYMAGTNGFTLADMVSY
;
A
#
# COMPACT_ATOMS: atom_id res chain seq x y z
N ASN A 1 16.98 -12.14 -18.95
CA ASN A 1 16.06 -12.21 -17.81
C ASN A 1 15.31 -10.88 -17.71
N TYR A 2 14.04 -10.92 -18.00
CA TYR A 2 13.16 -9.76 -17.85
C TYR A 2 12.58 -9.72 -16.43
N PRO A 3 12.25 -8.54 -15.90
CA PRO A 3 11.57 -8.42 -14.61
C PRO A 3 10.19 -9.10 -14.68
N MET A 4 9.68 -9.52 -13.52
CA MET A 4 8.32 -10.03 -13.41
C MET A 4 7.29 -8.93 -13.76
N GLY A 5 6.14 -9.35 -14.27
CA GLY A 5 5.11 -8.47 -14.79
C GLY A 5 5.33 -8.12 -16.27
N LEU A 6 4.64 -7.06 -16.71
CA LEU A 6 4.72 -6.58 -18.08
C LEU A 6 5.71 -5.42 -18.22
N THR A 7 6.59 -5.52 -19.19
CA THR A 7 7.56 -4.48 -19.57
C THR A 7 7.41 -4.13 -21.05
N ILE A 8 7.41 -2.84 -21.36
CA ILE A 8 7.38 -2.31 -22.72
C ILE A 8 8.76 -1.72 -23.02
N ASP A 9 9.40 -2.22 -24.08
CA ASP A 9 10.68 -1.72 -24.57
C ASP A 9 10.56 -1.43 -26.08
N GLY A 10 10.30 -0.17 -26.40
CA GLY A 10 10.11 0.30 -27.76
C GLY A 10 8.95 -0.39 -28.48
N LYS A 11 9.27 -1.38 -29.31
CA LYS A 11 8.31 -2.19 -30.07
C LYS A 11 8.05 -3.56 -29.45
N ARG A 12 8.60 -3.84 -28.28
CA ARG A 12 8.50 -5.14 -27.64
C ARG A 12 7.70 -5.07 -26.37
N ILE A 13 6.86 -6.07 -26.16
CA ILE A 13 6.19 -6.35 -24.90
C ILE A 13 6.79 -7.63 -24.34
N HIS A 14 7.38 -7.54 -23.15
CA HIS A 14 7.84 -8.69 -22.40
C HIS A 14 6.91 -8.92 -21.23
N VAL A 15 6.50 -10.16 -21.02
CA VAL A 15 5.63 -10.56 -19.92
C VAL A 15 6.24 -11.77 -19.23
N SER A 16 6.32 -11.67 -17.91
CA SER A 16 6.72 -12.79 -17.05
C SER A 16 5.74 -12.90 -15.88
N VAL A 17 5.08 -14.04 -15.73
CA VAL A 17 4.10 -14.28 -14.67
C VAL A 17 4.34 -15.62 -13.99
N LYS A 18 4.32 -15.65 -12.66
CA LYS A 18 4.37 -16.87 -11.88
C LYS A 18 3.00 -17.52 -11.84
N TRP A 19 2.90 -18.70 -12.44
CA TRP A 19 1.68 -19.50 -12.43
C TRP A 19 2.02 -21.00 -12.39
N PRO A 20 1.65 -21.74 -11.32
CA PRO A 20 2.02 -23.15 -11.18
C PRO A 20 1.18 -24.10 -12.05
N GLY A 21 0.13 -23.60 -12.70
CA GLY A 21 -0.77 -24.40 -13.53
C GLY A 21 -0.19 -24.84 -14.88
N SER A 22 -0.99 -25.52 -15.66
CA SER A 22 -0.59 -26.17 -16.92
C SER A 22 -0.76 -25.28 -18.16
N ALA A 23 -1.53 -24.20 -18.06
CA ALA A 23 -1.81 -23.30 -19.18
C ALA A 23 -1.86 -21.84 -18.72
N CYS A 24 -1.36 -20.94 -19.55
CA CYS A 24 -1.42 -19.52 -19.35
C CYS A 24 -1.45 -18.81 -20.70
N SER A 25 -2.33 -17.83 -20.87
CA SER A 25 -2.42 -16.98 -22.05
C SER A 25 -2.47 -15.52 -21.65
N LEU A 26 -1.68 -14.69 -22.33
CA LEU A 26 -1.79 -13.23 -22.17
C LEU A 26 -3.00 -12.74 -22.99
N VAL A 27 -3.83 -11.93 -22.33
CA VAL A 27 -4.97 -11.27 -22.97
C VAL A 27 -4.74 -9.77 -22.94
N LEU A 28 -4.69 -9.14 -24.09
CA LEU A 28 -4.55 -7.69 -24.26
C LEU A 28 -5.85 -7.12 -24.79
N THR A 29 -6.32 -6.02 -24.23
CA THR A 29 -7.49 -5.28 -24.74
C THR A 29 -7.11 -3.82 -24.94
N GLU A 30 -7.20 -3.35 -26.18
CA GLU A 30 -6.92 -1.96 -26.55
C GLU A 30 -8.05 -1.00 -26.07
N GLU A 31 -7.78 0.30 -26.08
CA GLU A 31 -8.77 1.33 -25.68
C GLU A 31 -10.06 1.27 -26.50
N GLN A 32 -9.98 0.84 -27.77
CA GLN A 32 -11.12 0.69 -28.67
C GLN A 32 -11.90 -0.61 -28.46
N GLY A 33 -11.47 -1.47 -27.54
CA GLY A 33 -12.15 -2.69 -27.15
C GLY A 33 -11.75 -3.94 -27.95
N GLU A 34 -10.82 -3.84 -28.87
CA GLU A 34 -10.26 -5.01 -29.55
C GLU A 34 -9.43 -5.84 -28.57
N THR A 35 -9.69 -7.14 -28.53
CA THR A 35 -9.03 -8.07 -27.61
C THR A 35 -8.22 -9.09 -28.40
N ALA A 36 -6.94 -9.20 -28.06
CA ALA A 36 -6.04 -10.20 -28.59
C ALA A 36 -5.63 -11.19 -27.49
N VAL A 37 -5.55 -12.47 -27.83
CA VAL A 37 -5.13 -13.54 -26.93
C VAL A 37 -3.86 -14.18 -27.47
N PHE A 38 -2.85 -14.25 -26.62
CA PHE A 38 -1.55 -14.84 -26.97
C PHE A 38 -1.27 -16.01 -26.03
N GLU A 39 -1.25 -17.19 -26.58
CA GLU A 39 -0.91 -18.38 -25.82
C GLU A 39 0.58 -18.36 -25.43
N MET A 40 0.86 -18.63 -24.16
CA MET A 40 2.23 -18.68 -23.65
C MET A 40 2.74 -20.12 -23.81
N ALA A 41 3.76 -20.28 -24.64
CA ALA A 41 4.27 -21.60 -24.97
C ALA A 41 4.93 -22.28 -23.78
N PRO A 42 4.59 -23.55 -23.47
CA PRO A 42 5.17 -24.28 -22.35
C PRO A 42 6.71 -24.37 -22.40
N GLU A 43 7.30 -24.36 -23.60
CA GLU A 43 8.75 -24.41 -23.80
C GLU A 43 9.48 -23.17 -23.30
N LEU A 44 8.78 -22.05 -23.17
CA LEU A 44 9.30 -20.78 -22.61
C LEU A 44 9.10 -20.67 -21.10
N ARG A 45 8.46 -21.66 -20.49
CA ARG A 45 8.26 -21.72 -19.04
C ARG A 45 9.56 -22.13 -18.33
N GLN A 46 9.89 -21.42 -17.27
CA GLN A 46 11.03 -21.70 -16.41
C GLN A 46 10.56 -21.91 -14.96
N GLY A 47 10.51 -23.17 -14.53
CA GLY A 47 9.85 -23.50 -13.26
C GLY A 47 8.36 -23.14 -13.31
N ASP A 48 7.92 -22.27 -12.41
CA ASP A 48 6.54 -21.75 -12.38
C ASP A 48 6.38 -20.40 -13.10
N VAL A 49 7.42 -19.91 -13.76
CA VAL A 49 7.38 -18.62 -14.47
C VAL A 49 7.13 -18.83 -15.95
N TRP A 50 6.03 -18.30 -16.43
CA TRP A 50 5.66 -18.24 -17.84
C TRP A 50 6.19 -16.96 -18.44
N ASN A 51 6.77 -17.05 -19.64
CA ASN A 51 7.40 -15.93 -20.33
C ASN A 51 6.83 -15.80 -21.74
N LEU A 52 6.65 -14.55 -22.18
CA LEU A 52 6.25 -14.23 -23.55
C LEU A 52 6.92 -12.92 -23.98
N THR A 53 7.36 -12.90 -25.23
CA THR A 53 7.83 -11.68 -25.90
C THR A 53 7.02 -11.48 -27.17
N LEU A 54 6.38 -10.34 -27.30
CA LEU A 54 5.66 -9.92 -28.49
C LEU A 54 6.45 -8.80 -29.17
N GLU A 55 6.63 -8.89 -30.48
CA GLU A 55 7.16 -7.82 -31.32
C GLU A 55 6.01 -7.16 -32.08
N THR A 56 6.00 -5.83 -32.15
CA THR A 56 5.01 -5.05 -32.89
C THR A 56 5.69 -4.22 -33.97
N ASP A 57 5.01 -4.01 -35.09
CA ASP A 57 5.55 -3.21 -36.20
C ASP A 57 5.62 -1.72 -35.86
N ARG A 58 4.87 -1.28 -34.85
CA ARG A 58 4.78 0.11 -34.43
C ARG A 58 5.23 0.25 -32.98
N GLN A 59 5.76 1.42 -32.65
CA GLN A 59 6.03 1.80 -31.26
C GLN A 59 4.72 1.78 -30.47
N ILE A 60 4.71 1.07 -29.33
CA ILE A 60 3.55 0.95 -28.46
C ILE A 60 3.33 2.29 -27.80
N LYS A 61 2.27 2.96 -28.19
CA LYS A 61 1.84 4.25 -27.62
C LYS A 61 0.43 4.09 -27.05
N GLY A 62 0.20 4.68 -25.89
CA GLY A 62 -1.12 4.65 -25.24
C GLY A 62 -1.21 3.61 -24.14
N CYS A 63 -2.39 3.57 -23.52
CA CYS A 63 -2.72 2.63 -22.45
C CYS A 63 -3.55 1.49 -23.03
N PHE A 64 -3.25 0.28 -22.63
CA PHE A 64 -4.10 -0.89 -22.86
C PHE A 64 -4.31 -1.64 -21.55
N VAL A 65 -5.30 -2.49 -21.50
CA VAL A 65 -5.52 -3.35 -20.34
C VAL A 65 -5.12 -4.77 -20.65
N TYR A 66 -4.64 -5.49 -19.65
CA TYR A 66 -4.23 -6.87 -19.80
C TYR A 66 -4.45 -7.69 -18.54
N GLY A 67 -4.27 -8.97 -18.69
CA GLY A 67 -4.20 -9.97 -17.65
C GLY A 67 -3.99 -11.33 -18.27
N PHE A 68 -4.12 -12.37 -17.45
CA PHE A 68 -3.83 -13.73 -17.90
C PHE A 68 -5.09 -14.58 -17.81
N GLN A 69 -5.33 -15.37 -18.87
CA GLN A 69 -6.31 -16.45 -18.86
C GLN A 69 -5.58 -17.73 -18.52
N THR A 70 -5.99 -18.37 -17.43
CA THR A 70 -5.45 -19.64 -16.98
C THR A 70 -6.53 -20.72 -16.98
N GLU A 71 -6.18 -21.96 -16.75
CA GLU A 71 -7.13 -23.06 -16.57
C GLU A 71 -8.04 -22.88 -15.33
N ARG A 72 -7.63 -22.03 -14.37
CA ARG A 72 -8.42 -21.66 -13.18
C ARG A 72 -9.19 -20.37 -13.34
N GLY A 73 -9.14 -19.75 -14.50
CA GLY A 73 -9.82 -18.50 -14.80
C GLY A 73 -8.90 -17.32 -14.97
N TRP A 74 -9.46 -16.13 -14.75
CA TRP A 74 -8.77 -14.87 -14.94
C TRP A 74 -7.80 -14.56 -13.79
N LEU A 75 -6.58 -14.17 -14.15
CA LEU A 75 -5.55 -13.74 -13.23
C LEU A 75 -5.08 -12.33 -13.63
N PRO A 76 -5.34 -11.28 -12.83
CA PRO A 76 -4.67 -9.99 -12.98
C PRO A 76 -3.17 -10.14 -12.72
N ASP A 77 -2.36 -9.25 -13.29
CA ASP A 77 -0.91 -9.31 -13.07
C ASP A 77 -0.57 -9.00 -11.60
N PRO A 78 0.05 -9.93 -10.86
CA PRO A 78 0.47 -9.67 -9.48
C PRO A 78 1.48 -8.53 -9.34
N TYR A 79 2.22 -8.20 -10.39
CA TYR A 79 3.16 -7.08 -10.48
C TYR A 79 2.55 -5.84 -11.14
N GLY A 80 1.24 -5.84 -11.36
CA GLY A 80 0.50 -4.71 -11.92
C GLY A 80 0.61 -3.46 -11.07
N LYS A 81 0.72 -2.31 -11.74
CA LYS A 81 0.98 -1.01 -11.10
C LYS A 81 -0.24 -0.11 -11.07
N VAL A 82 -1.21 -0.36 -11.94
CA VAL A 82 -2.50 0.34 -12.00
C VAL A 82 -3.55 -0.69 -12.41
N PHE A 83 -4.74 -0.58 -11.82
CA PHE A 83 -5.84 -1.48 -12.11
C PHE A 83 -7.11 -0.72 -12.53
N ARG A 84 -7.97 -1.43 -13.26
CA ARG A 84 -9.32 -1.02 -13.64
C ARG A 84 -10.31 -2.08 -13.16
N GLY A 85 -11.53 -1.65 -12.78
CA GLY A 85 -12.60 -2.54 -12.32
C GLY A 85 -13.00 -2.37 -10.86
N ARG A 86 -12.21 -1.61 -10.06
CA ARG A 86 -12.50 -1.28 -8.65
C ARG A 86 -12.54 0.22 -8.38
N GLU A 87 -13.15 0.97 -9.29
CA GLU A 87 -13.21 2.44 -9.21
C GLU A 87 -14.12 2.96 -8.08
N ILE A 88 -15.12 2.19 -7.69
CA ILE A 88 -16.12 2.58 -6.71
C ILE A 88 -15.96 1.74 -5.46
N TRP A 89 -15.66 2.40 -4.35
CA TRP A 89 -15.51 1.76 -3.05
C TRP A 89 -16.78 1.02 -2.61
N GLY A 90 -16.62 -0.27 -2.26
CA GLY A 90 -17.69 -1.10 -1.69
C GLY A 90 -18.82 -1.44 -2.66
N ALA A 91 -18.65 -1.18 -3.95
CA ALA A 91 -19.66 -1.53 -4.93
C ALA A 91 -19.72 -3.04 -5.16
N GLU A 92 -20.90 -3.65 -4.95
CA GLU A 92 -21.14 -5.08 -5.27
C GLU A 92 -20.82 -5.40 -6.73
N THR A 93 -21.00 -4.43 -7.63
CA THR A 93 -20.63 -4.54 -9.04
C THR A 93 -19.12 -4.68 -9.26
N GLY A 94 -18.31 -4.30 -8.29
CA GLY A 94 -16.85 -4.51 -8.30
C GLY A 94 -16.46 -5.99 -8.33
N PHE A 95 -17.28 -6.89 -7.80
CA PHE A 95 -17.05 -8.35 -7.86
C PHE A 95 -17.34 -8.96 -9.22
N LYS A 96 -18.34 -8.44 -9.90
CA LYS A 96 -18.74 -8.94 -11.22
C LYS A 96 -17.89 -8.37 -12.34
N ARG A 97 -17.14 -7.29 -12.07
CA ARG A 97 -16.19 -6.74 -13.02
C ARG A 97 -14.85 -7.42 -12.88
N LYS A 98 -14.36 -7.90 -14.00
CA LYS A 98 -13.02 -8.40 -14.16
C LYS A 98 -12.01 -7.33 -13.73
N LEU A 99 -11.18 -7.62 -12.74
CA LEU A 99 -10.06 -6.75 -12.40
C LEU A 99 -9.02 -6.87 -13.50
N GLU A 100 -8.69 -5.79 -14.14
CA GLU A 100 -7.76 -5.73 -15.26
C GLU A 100 -6.56 -4.86 -14.90
N THR A 101 -5.38 -5.30 -15.30
CA THR A 101 -4.16 -4.52 -15.14
C THR A 101 -4.05 -3.51 -16.27
N VAL A 102 -3.68 -2.28 -15.97
CA VAL A 102 -3.44 -1.25 -16.97
C VAL A 102 -1.95 -1.19 -17.28
N ALA A 103 -1.59 -1.35 -18.55
CA ALA A 103 -0.25 -1.12 -19.06
C ALA A 103 -0.15 0.27 -19.69
N GLY A 104 1.05 0.83 -19.66
CA GLY A 104 1.34 2.18 -20.09
C GLY A 104 1.59 3.07 -18.87
N GLN A 105 2.81 3.57 -18.77
CA GLN A 105 3.17 4.48 -17.67
C GLN A 105 2.83 5.90 -18.04
N THR A 106 2.06 6.57 -17.20
CA THR A 106 2.03 8.03 -17.18
C THR A 106 3.37 8.50 -16.60
N VAL A 107 4.18 9.16 -17.41
CA VAL A 107 5.39 9.82 -16.91
C VAL A 107 4.96 10.91 -15.93
N PHE A 108 5.36 10.80 -14.68
CA PHE A 108 5.07 11.82 -13.67
C PHE A 108 6.26 12.74 -13.54
N GLU A 109 6.02 14.03 -13.72
CA GLU A 109 7.04 15.07 -13.59
C GLU A 109 7.24 15.45 -12.12
N TRP A 110 8.30 14.95 -11.51
CA TRP A 110 8.64 15.27 -10.12
C TRP A 110 9.19 16.70 -9.95
N GLY A 111 9.80 17.26 -10.99
CA GLY A 111 10.46 18.57 -10.91
C GLY A 111 11.65 18.55 -9.93
N GLU A 112 11.72 19.56 -9.08
CA GLU A 112 12.77 19.68 -8.04
C GLU A 112 12.37 19.02 -6.71
N ASP A 113 11.67 17.89 -6.76
CA ASP A 113 11.24 17.18 -5.55
C ASP A 113 12.44 16.78 -4.67
N LYS A 114 12.33 17.07 -3.38
CA LYS A 114 13.35 16.75 -2.38
C LYS A 114 12.70 16.19 -1.13
N ARG A 115 13.12 14.99 -0.74
CA ARG A 115 12.69 14.37 0.51
C ARG A 115 13.15 15.22 1.71
N PRO A 116 12.28 15.50 2.69
CA PRO A 116 12.61 16.33 3.85
C PRO A 116 13.70 15.71 4.75
N GLN A 117 13.76 14.38 4.83
CA GLN A 117 14.73 13.63 5.67
C GLN A 117 14.70 14.08 7.14
N ILE A 118 13.51 14.17 7.73
CA ILE A 118 13.31 14.62 9.10
C ILE A 118 13.95 13.61 10.07
N PRO A 119 14.79 14.04 11.03
CA PRO A 119 15.33 13.15 12.06
C PRO A 119 14.21 12.52 12.88
N TYR A 120 14.44 11.33 13.44
CA TYR A 120 13.41 10.63 14.21
C TYR A 120 12.96 11.42 15.47
N GLU A 121 13.88 12.14 16.09
CA GLU A 121 13.61 12.99 17.26
C GLU A 121 12.66 14.14 16.97
N ASP A 122 12.56 14.57 15.72
CA ASP A 122 11.69 15.66 15.25
C ASP A 122 10.39 15.14 14.60
N CYS A 123 10.21 13.80 14.53
CA CYS A 123 9.03 13.22 13.92
C CYS A 123 7.81 13.33 14.82
N VAL A 124 6.80 14.05 14.36
CA VAL A 124 5.42 14.02 14.88
C VAL A 124 4.55 13.30 13.85
N ILE A 125 4.14 12.08 14.18
CA ILE A 125 3.48 11.17 13.25
C ILE A 125 1.96 11.26 13.41
N TYR A 126 1.25 11.46 12.30
CA TYR A 126 -0.20 11.35 12.23
C TYR A 126 -0.60 10.21 11.31
N LYS A 127 -1.21 9.16 11.87
CA LYS A 127 -1.69 8.01 11.11
C LYS A 127 -3.13 8.23 10.65
N ALA A 128 -3.38 8.08 9.35
CA ALA A 128 -4.69 8.31 8.75
C ALA A 128 -5.06 7.23 7.74
N HIS A 129 -6.35 6.90 7.69
CA HIS A 129 -6.92 6.10 6.61
C HIS A 129 -7.40 7.03 5.49
N VAL A 130 -6.94 6.85 4.24
CA VAL A 130 -7.23 7.77 3.12
C VAL A 130 -8.71 8.11 3.01
N ARG A 131 -9.57 7.07 3.01
CA ARG A 131 -11.00 7.27 2.90
C ARG A 131 -11.60 7.83 4.20
N GLY A 132 -11.26 7.25 5.35
CA GLY A 132 -11.85 7.61 6.64
C GLY A 132 -11.57 9.05 7.05
N PHE A 133 -10.38 9.53 6.78
CA PHE A 133 -9.92 10.86 7.19
C PHE A 133 -10.77 12.01 6.61
N THR A 134 -11.28 11.84 5.39
CA THR A 134 -11.98 12.92 4.70
C THR A 134 -13.41 12.60 4.27
N LYS A 135 -13.92 11.38 4.54
CA LYS A 135 -15.23 10.94 4.02
C LYS A 135 -16.41 11.68 4.63
N HIS A 136 -16.33 12.02 5.92
CA HIS A 136 -17.41 12.74 6.61
C HIS A 136 -17.56 14.17 6.07
N PRO A 137 -18.79 14.71 5.94
CA PRO A 137 -19.03 16.07 5.43
C PRO A 137 -18.28 17.17 6.20
N SER A 138 -18.03 17.02 7.51
CA SER A 138 -17.28 17.98 8.32
C SER A 138 -15.82 18.14 7.90
N SER A 139 -15.33 17.31 6.99
CA SER A 139 -13.99 17.49 6.42
C SER A 139 -13.90 18.73 5.51
N HIS A 140 -15.03 19.20 4.98
CA HIS A 140 -15.14 20.36 4.08
C HIS A 140 -14.25 20.30 2.84
N VAL A 141 -13.92 19.09 2.35
CA VAL A 141 -13.16 18.89 1.12
C VAL A 141 -14.06 18.43 -0.03
N ARG A 142 -13.60 18.63 -1.28
CA ARG A 142 -14.39 18.32 -2.47
C ARG A 142 -14.47 16.83 -2.75
N ASP A 143 -13.33 16.18 -2.95
CA ASP A 143 -13.25 14.78 -3.40
C ASP A 143 -13.07 13.83 -2.22
N ARG A 144 -14.04 13.81 -1.30
CA ARG A 144 -13.97 13.11 -0.02
C ARG A 144 -13.61 11.64 -0.14
N GLY A 145 -12.64 11.21 0.65
CA GLY A 145 -12.18 9.81 0.71
C GLY A 145 -11.15 9.44 -0.35
N THR A 146 -10.44 10.41 -0.91
CA THR A 146 -9.42 10.23 -1.95
C THR A 146 -8.08 10.83 -1.55
N PHE A 147 -7.00 10.48 -2.28
CA PHE A 147 -5.68 11.10 -2.12
C PHE A 147 -5.74 12.62 -2.28
N ARG A 148 -6.54 13.10 -3.22
CA ARG A 148 -6.75 14.54 -3.43
C ARG A 148 -7.34 15.22 -2.21
N ALA A 149 -8.31 14.59 -1.56
CA ALA A 149 -8.91 15.12 -0.35
C ALA A 149 -7.91 15.15 0.83
N VAL A 150 -7.02 14.16 0.93
CA VAL A 150 -5.91 14.18 1.92
C VAL A 150 -4.98 15.36 1.63
N MET A 151 -4.66 15.62 0.35
CA MET A 151 -3.83 16.75 -0.05
C MET A 151 -4.46 18.10 0.34
N GLU A 152 -5.79 18.27 0.20
CA GLU A 152 -6.50 19.47 0.66
C GLU A 152 -6.40 19.69 2.19
N LYS A 153 -6.07 18.64 2.95
CA LYS A 153 -5.89 18.69 4.42
C LYS A 153 -4.44 18.95 4.88
N ILE A 154 -3.48 19.08 3.97
CA ILE A 154 -2.09 19.37 4.34
C ILE A 154 -1.97 20.61 5.24
N PRO A 155 -2.65 21.76 4.98
CA PRO A 155 -2.57 22.92 5.88
C PRO A 155 -3.03 22.60 7.30
N TYR A 156 -4.13 21.87 7.45
CA TYR A 156 -4.65 21.44 8.75
C TYR A 156 -3.66 20.52 9.48
N ILE A 157 -3.11 19.51 8.79
CA ILE A 157 -2.14 18.58 9.38
C ILE A 157 -0.88 19.33 9.82
N LYS A 158 -0.44 20.30 9.03
CA LYS A 158 0.72 21.15 9.35
C LYS A 158 0.47 22.05 10.55
N GLU A 159 -0.74 22.61 10.68
CA GLU A 159 -1.15 23.41 11.85
C GLU A 159 -1.11 22.60 13.16
N LEU A 160 -1.36 21.32 13.10
CA LEU A 160 -1.21 20.39 14.24
C LEU A 160 0.25 20.12 14.62
N GLY A 161 1.23 20.64 13.88
CA GLY A 161 2.64 20.36 14.09
C GLY A 161 3.12 19.01 13.59
N VAL A 162 2.32 18.33 12.78
CA VAL A 162 2.67 17.04 12.19
C VAL A 162 3.78 17.21 11.15
N THR A 163 4.80 16.39 11.24
CA THR A 163 5.93 16.36 10.30
C THR A 163 5.93 15.13 9.39
N THR A 164 5.26 14.07 9.82
CA THR A 164 5.21 12.80 9.09
C THR A 164 3.78 12.27 9.04
N LEU A 165 3.22 12.20 7.84
CA LEU A 165 1.92 11.56 7.60
C LEU A 165 2.11 10.07 7.35
N GLU A 166 1.48 9.21 8.15
CA GLU A 166 1.39 7.78 7.87
C GLU A 166 0.04 7.45 7.27
N LEU A 167 0.02 6.85 6.08
CA LEU A 167 -1.21 6.35 5.48
C LEU A 167 -1.34 4.85 5.68
N MET A 168 -2.49 4.45 6.25
CA MET A 168 -2.92 3.04 6.31
C MET A 168 -2.97 2.43 4.91
N PRO A 169 -3.09 1.10 4.76
CA PRO A 169 -2.85 0.42 3.50
C PRO A 169 -3.45 1.11 2.28
N VAL A 170 -2.58 1.48 1.35
CA VAL A 170 -2.93 2.14 0.09
C VAL A 170 -2.80 1.22 -1.12
N ALA A 171 -2.26 0.00 -0.94
CA ALA A 171 -2.17 -0.99 -2.01
C ALA A 171 -3.57 -1.42 -2.48
N GLU A 172 -3.70 -1.90 -3.72
CA GLU A 172 -4.98 -2.32 -4.30
C GLU A 172 -5.46 -3.63 -3.65
N PHE A 173 -6.27 -3.51 -2.62
CA PHE A 173 -6.90 -4.65 -1.92
C PHE A 173 -8.38 -4.79 -2.29
N ASN A 174 -8.95 -5.98 -2.00
CA ASN A 174 -10.37 -6.18 -2.12
C ASN A 174 -11.09 -5.73 -0.84
N GLU A 175 -11.87 -4.66 -0.91
CA GLU A 175 -12.65 -4.18 0.22
C GLU A 175 -13.92 -4.98 0.49
N VAL A 176 -14.40 -5.71 -0.48
CA VAL A 176 -15.60 -6.56 -0.31
C VAL A 176 -15.13 -7.99 -0.10
N ARG A 177 -15.45 -8.60 1.04
CA ARG A 177 -15.06 -9.97 1.35
C ARG A 177 -15.93 -10.94 0.55
N GLU A 178 -15.31 -11.90 -0.12
CA GLU A 178 -16.03 -13.02 -0.73
C GLU A 178 -16.66 -13.90 0.36
N GLU A 179 -17.90 -14.36 0.13
CA GLU A 179 -18.64 -15.19 1.09
C GLU A 179 -17.94 -16.51 1.47
N THR A 180 -16.92 -16.91 0.72
CA THR A 180 -16.14 -18.15 0.95
C THR A 180 -15.25 -18.09 2.20
N GLU A 181 -14.91 -16.90 2.70
CA GLU A 181 -14.07 -16.76 3.91
C GLU A 181 -14.87 -16.77 5.21
N VAL A 182 -16.19 -16.74 5.17
CA VAL A 182 -17.07 -16.71 6.36
C VAL A 182 -18.02 -17.92 6.39
N ARG A 183 -17.51 -19.13 6.18
CA ARG A 183 -18.27 -20.34 6.49
C ARG A 183 -17.99 -20.85 7.90
N MET A 184 -18.43 -20.10 8.91
CA MET A 184 -18.88 -20.69 10.15
C MET A 184 -20.31 -20.19 10.43
N VAL A 185 -21.27 -21.10 10.23
CA VAL A 185 -22.68 -21.01 10.62
C VAL A 185 -23.42 -19.82 9.99
N LYS A 186 -24.00 -20.05 8.80
CA LYS A 186 -25.13 -19.24 8.31
C LYS A 186 -26.33 -19.47 9.20
N LEU A 187 -26.58 -18.59 10.16
CA LEU A 187 -27.93 -18.28 10.55
C LEU A 187 -28.50 -17.35 9.46
N PRO A 188 -29.70 -17.59 8.94
CA PRO A 188 -30.32 -16.70 7.98
C PRO A 188 -30.77 -15.44 8.73
N VAL A 189 -29.88 -14.45 8.80
CA VAL A 189 -30.20 -13.10 9.27
C VAL A 189 -30.14 -12.19 8.06
N ASP A 190 -31.33 -11.74 7.72
CA ASP A 190 -31.72 -10.91 6.61
C ASP A 190 -30.75 -9.76 6.24
N ASN A 191 -30.60 -9.56 4.92
CA ASN A 191 -30.27 -8.27 4.23
C ASN A 191 -29.24 -7.34 4.85
N GLN A 192 -28.24 -7.81 5.57
CA GLN A 192 -27.12 -6.96 5.95
C GLN A 192 -26.16 -6.81 4.76
N PRO A 193 -25.73 -5.57 4.46
CA PRO A 193 -24.74 -5.35 3.43
C PRO A 193 -23.47 -6.15 3.76
N PRO A 194 -22.71 -6.61 2.76
CA PRO A 194 -21.49 -7.38 2.97
C PRO A 194 -20.52 -6.61 3.87
N LYS A 195 -19.90 -7.30 4.82
CA LYS A 195 -18.88 -6.69 5.68
C LYS A 195 -17.68 -6.29 4.83
N LEU A 196 -17.34 -5.00 4.83
CA LEU A 196 -16.20 -4.49 4.09
C LEU A 196 -14.90 -4.71 4.87
N ASN A 197 -13.83 -5.05 4.14
CA ASN A 197 -12.46 -4.90 4.61
C ASN A 197 -12.10 -3.41 4.56
N TYR A 198 -12.49 -2.67 5.60
CA TYR A 198 -12.33 -1.22 5.63
C TYR A 198 -10.87 -0.80 5.70
N TRP A 199 -10.06 -1.52 6.49
CA TRP A 199 -8.70 -1.14 6.82
C TRP A 199 -7.67 -1.52 5.76
N GLY A 200 -7.98 -2.47 4.88
CA GLY A 200 -7.07 -2.94 3.85
C GLY A 200 -6.09 -4.04 4.29
N TYR A 201 -6.33 -4.65 5.46
CA TYR A 201 -5.55 -5.80 5.91
C TYR A 201 -6.06 -7.07 5.23
N GLY A 202 -5.25 -7.65 4.36
CA GLY A 202 -5.57 -8.83 3.54
C GLY A 202 -4.77 -8.84 2.24
N ASP A 203 -5.09 -9.80 1.38
CA ASP A 203 -4.43 -9.97 0.09
C ASP A 203 -4.58 -8.69 -0.76
N SER A 204 -3.48 -8.22 -1.34
CA SER A 204 -3.43 -7.00 -2.12
C SER A 204 -2.41 -7.09 -3.27
N PHE A 205 -2.58 -6.23 -4.27
CA PHE A 205 -1.59 -6.03 -5.32
C PHE A 205 -0.56 -5.01 -4.84
N LEU A 206 0.58 -5.51 -4.37
CA LEU A 206 1.57 -4.75 -3.61
C LEU A 206 2.19 -3.56 -4.38
N PHE A 207 2.13 -3.54 -5.70
CA PHE A 207 2.74 -2.51 -6.54
C PHE A 207 1.78 -1.39 -6.98
N ALA A 208 0.48 -1.53 -6.70
CA ALA A 208 -0.53 -0.61 -7.21
C ALA A 208 -1.22 0.15 -6.09
N PRO A 209 -1.37 1.47 -6.21
CA PRO A 209 -2.22 2.22 -5.32
C PRO A 209 -3.70 1.93 -5.60
N LYS A 210 -4.51 1.97 -4.55
CA LYS A 210 -5.93 1.61 -4.59
C LYS A 210 -6.72 2.54 -5.51
N THR A 211 -7.34 1.96 -6.53
CA THR A 211 -8.08 2.67 -7.57
C THR A 211 -9.21 3.52 -7.00
N SER A 212 -9.96 3.01 -6.02
CA SER A 212 -11.08 3.75 -5.42
C SER A 212 -10.67 4.91 -4.52
N TYR A 213 -9.37 5.06 -4.20
CA TYR A 213 -8.84 6.23 -3.50
C TYR A 213 -8.46 7.39 -4.43
N SER A 214 -8.64 7.23 -5.74
CA SER A 214 -8.45 8.31 -6.71
C SER A 214 -9.73 9.10 -6.93
N SER A 215 -9.60 10.38 -7.25
CA SER A 215 -10.69 11.29 -7.55
C SER A 215 -11.13 11.22 -9.03
N GLY A 216 -12.18 11.95 -9.40
CA GLY A 216 -12.64 12.08 -10.77
C GLY A 216 -13.27 10.83 -11.37
N ARG A 217 -13.64 10.91 -12.65
CA ARG A 217 -14.25 9.80 -13.42
C ARG A 217 -13.20 8.86 -13.98
N ARG A 218 -12.11 9.40 -14.51
CA ARG A 218 -10.94 8.62 -14.93
C ARG A 218 -10.01 8.53 -13.73
N LYS A 219 -9.85 7.33 -13.20
CA LYS A 219 -9.05 7.07 -12.02
C LYS A 219 -7.57 6.99 -12.38
N HIS A 220 -6.77 7.85 -11.75
CA HIS A 220 -5.32 7.87 -11.87
C HIS A 220 -4.70 7.84 -10.46
N PRO A 221 -4.82 6.71 -9.73
CA PRO A 221 -4.39 6.62 -8.33
C PRO A 221 -2.88 6.82 -8.18
N ASP A 222 -2.10 6.38 -9.15
CA ASP A 222 -0.65 6.56 -9.26
C ASP A 222 -0.25 8.03 -9.30
N THR A 223 -0.86 8.80 -10.19
CA THR A 223 -0.59 10.24 -10.36
C THR A 223 -1.06 11.05 -9.15
N GLU A 224 -2.23 10.72 -8.59
CA GLU A 224 -2.73 11.43 -7.40
C GLU A 224 -1.87 11.17 -6.17
N LEU A 225 -1.44 9.94 -5.93
CA LEU A 225 -0.55 9.62 -4.80
C LEU A 225 0.82 10.29 -4.97
N LYS A 226 1.41 10.24 -6.17
CA LYS A 226 2.66 10.96 -6.45
C LYS A 226 2.52 12.47 -6.24
N THR A 227 1.37 13.04 -6.62
CA THR A 227 1.07 14.46 -6.37
C THR A 227 0.98 14.76 -4.88
N LEU A 228 0.31 13.89 -4.10
CA LEU A 228 0.24 14.02 -2.64
C LEU A 228 1.64 14.02 -2.01
N VAL A 229 2.51 13.09 -2.41
CA VAL A 229 3.90 13.03 -1.92
C VAL A 229 4.62 14.34 -2.21
N ARG A 230 4.60 14.80 -3.46
CA ARG A 230 5.25 16.04 -3.88
C ARG A 230 4.73 17.27 -3.09
N GLU A 231 3.44 17.35 -2.84
CA GLU A 231 2.86 18.46 -2.06
C GLU A 231 3.22 18.36 -0.57
N LEU A 232 3.34 17.15 0.00
CA LEU A 232 3.87 16.97 1.36
C LEU A 232 5.33 17.45 1.45
N HIS A 233 6.19 17.03 0.53
CA HIS A 233 7.60 17.45 0.51
C HIS A 233 7.75 18.98 0.39
N LYS A 234 6.95 19.64 -0.46
CA LYS A 234 6.92 21.13 -0.54
C LYS A 234 6.55 21.79 0.80
N ASN A 235 5.82 21.10 1.64
CA ASN A 235 5.46 21.57 2.97
C ASN A 235 6.41 21.09 4.07
N ASN A 236 7.55 20.50 3.71
CA ASN A 236 8.53 19.91 4.61
C ASN A 236 7.90 18.81 5.50
N MET A 237 7.09 17.96 4.89
CA MET A 237 6.42 16.83 5.53
C MET A 237 6.77 15.53 4.81
N GLU A 238 6.94 14.47 5.57
CA GLU A 238 7.21 13.13 5.06
C GLU A 238 5.94 12.32 4.84
N LEU A 239 6.00 11.35 3.92
CA LEU A 239 4.97 10.32 3.76
C LEU A 239 5.53 8.94 4.09
N VAL A 240 4.89 8.25 5.01
CA VAL A 240 5.10 6.83 5.30
C VAL A 240 3.86 6.05 4.86
N LEU A 241 4.04 4.95 4.15
CA LEU A 241 2.95 4.06 3.75
C LEU A 241 2.95 2.80 4.60
N GLU A 242 1.79 2.40 5.09
CA GLU A 242 1.62 1.10 5.70
C GLU A 242 1.42 0.04 4.62
N LEU A 243 2.26 -0.98 4.64
CA LEU A 243 2.19 -2.13 3.74
C LEU A 243 1.88 -3.39 4.54
N TYR A 244 0.69 -3.95 4.32
CA TYR A 244 0.30 -5.22 4.89
C TYR A 244 0.76 -6.37 4.00
N VAL A 245 1.43 -7.35 4.61
CA VAL A 245 1.92 -8.58 3.96
C VAL A 245 1.23 -9.78 4.59
N SER A 246 0.53 -10.56 3.79
CA SER A 246 -0.29 -11.69 4.29
C SER A 246 0.56 -12.94 4.61
N GLY A 247 1.82 -12.97 4.16
CA GLY A 247 2.72 -14.13 4.27
C GLY A 247 2.57 -15.15 3.14
N LYS A 248 1.66 -14.90 2.18
CA LYS A 248 1.51 -15.73 0.98
C LYS A 248 2.41 -15.27 -0.16
N GLU A 249 2.88 -14.03 -0.10
CA GLU A 249 3.72 -13.41 -1.10
C GLU A 249 5.16 -13.93 -1.01
N ASP A 250 5.83 -14.05 -2.15
CA ASP A 250 7.26 -14.36 -2.16
C ASP A 250 8.04 -13.21 -1.48
N PRO A 251 9.00 -13.50 -0.58
CA PRO A 251 9.81 -12.49 0.09
C PRO A 251 10.52 -11.52 -0.88
N SER A 252 10.97 -12.02 -2.04
CA SER A 252 11.57 -11.20 -3.09
C SER A 252 10.57 -10.23 -3.71
N MET A 253 9.33 -10.66 -3.93
CA MET A 253 8.25 -9.80 -4.43
C MET A 253 7.95 -8.65 -3.46
N VAL A 254 7.92 -8.95 -2.16
CA VAL A 254 7.70 -7.92 -1.13
C VAL A 254 8.84 -6.91 -1.12
N LEU A 255 10.10 -7.38 -1.18
CA LEU A 255 11.27 -6.49 -1.27
C LEU A 255 11.21 -5.60 -2.52
N ASP A 256 10.88 -6.18 -3.68
CA ASP A 256 10.75 -5.43 -4.93
C ASP A 256 9.62 -4.40 -4.86
N ALA A 257 8.51 -4.72 -4.19
CA ALA A 257 7.44 -3.76 -3.94
C ALA A 257 7.91 -2.58 -3.08
N VAL A 258 8.63 -2.83 -1.97
CA VAL A 258 9.18 -1.77 -1.12
C VAL A 258 10.15 -0.88 -1.91
N ARG A 259 11.04 -1.47 -2.70
CA ARG A 259 11.96 -0.73 -3.59
C ARG A 259 11.20 0.10 -4.61
N TYR A 260 10.12 -0.47 -5.19
CA TYR A 260 9.27 0.20 -6.17
C TYR A 260 8.60 1.44 -5.55
N TRP A 261 7.97 1.32 -4.39
CA TRP A 261 7.36 2.45 -3.69
C TRP A 261 8.40 3.54 -3.36
N ALA A 262 9.58 3.15 -2.89
CA ALA A 262 10.65 4.09 -2.61
C ALA A 262 11.12 4.84 -3.85
N ARG A 263 11.28 4.15 -4.99
CA ARG A 263 11.82 4.73 -6.23
C ARG A 263 10.79 5.53 -7.00
N GLU A 264 9.60 4.96 -7.20
CA GLU A 264 8.59 5.53 -8.09
C GLU A 264 7.68 6.55 -7.42
N TYR A 265 7.49 6.43 -6.11
CA TYR A 265 6.61 7.32 -5.35
C TYR A 265 7.37 8.25 -4.41
N HIS A 266 8.69 8.18 -4.36
CA HIS A 266 9.53 9.01 -3.50
C HIS A 266 9.12 9.04 -2.03
N ILE A 267 8.44 8.00 -1.55
CA ILE A 267 8.03 7.91 -0.14
C ILE A 267 9.24 7.98 0.80
N ASP A 268 9.02 8.46 2.01
CA ASP A 268 10.06 8.64 3.04
C ASP A 268 10.19 7.44 3.95
N GLY A 269 9.14 6.63 4.02
CA GLY A 269 9.15 5.43 4.84
C GLY A 269 8.08 4.42 4.49
N ILE A 270 8.25 3.22 5.04
CA ILE A 270 7.27 2.13 4.99
C ILE A 270 7.09 1.56 6.39
N HIS A 271 5.84 1.37 6.80
CA HIS A 271 5.45 0.61 7.98
C HIS A 271 5.02 -0.79 7.54
N LEU A 272 5.80 -1.78 7.89
CA LEU A 272 5.58 -3.18 7.55
C LEU A 272 4.69 -3.85 8.60
N VAL A 273 3.54 -4.35 8.17
CA VAL A 273 2.54 -5.00 9.02
C VAL A 273 2.26 -6.41 8.50
N GLY A 274 2.00 -7.35 9.40
CA GLY A 274 1.77 -8.74 9.06
C GLY A 274 3.07 -9.54 8.94
N ASP A 275 3.11 -10.51 8.04
CA ASP A 275 4.24 -11.45 7.90
C ASP A 275 5.26 -10.98 6.84
N ALA A 276 5.81 -9.79 7.06
CA ALA A 276 6.79 -9.20 6.16
C ALA A 276 8.20 -9.80 6.38
N PRO A 277 9.02 -9.95 5.31
CA PRO A 277 10.39 -10.44 5.40
C PRO A 277 11.34 -9.36 5.96
N LEU A 278 11.17 -9.01 7.24
CA LEU A 278 11.80 -7.86 7.90
C LEU A 278 13.32 -7.87 7.76
N LYS A 279 13.97 -9.05 7.95
CA LYS A 279 15.43 -9.17 7.84
C LYS A 279 15.90 -8.82 6.42
N LEU A 280 15.23 -9.31 5.40
CA LEU A 280 15.58 -9.06 4.01
C LEU A 280 15.44 -7.56 3.66
N ILE A 281 14.35 -6.93 4.12
CA ILE A 281 14.07 -5.51 3.87
C ILE A 281 15.00 -4.62 4.70
N GLY A 282 15.17 -4.92 5.98
CA GLY A 282 16.00 -4.15 6.90
C GLY A 282 17.47 -4.10 6.51
N GLN A 283 17.99 -5.15 5.88
CA GLN A 283 19.38 -5.25 5.43
C GLN A 283 19.62 -4.76 4.00
N ASP A 284 18.56 -4.35 3.29
CA ASP A 284 18.68 -3.94 1.89
C ASP A 284 19.39 -2.58 1.75
N PRO A 285 20.56 -2.51 1.08
CA PRO A 285 21.34 -1.28 0.97
C PRO A 285 20.63 -0.21 0.13
N TYR A 286 19.74 -0.62 -0.81
CA TYR A 286 18.97 0.31 -1.63
C TYR A 286 17.97 1.12 -0.79
N LEU A 287 17.49 0.54 0.32
CA LEU A 287 16.54 1.16 1.23
C LEU A 287 17.20 1.93 2.38
N SER A 288 18.54 2.14 2.32
CA SER A 288 19.32 2.74 3.41
C SER A 288 18.86 4.12 3.89
N ARG A 289 18.15 4.86 3.06
CA ARG A 289 17.61 6.19 3.39
C ARG A 289 16.13 6.21 3.73
N LEU A 290 15.48 5.04 3.67
CA LEU A 290 14.05 4.91 3.92
C LEU A 290 13.82 4.64 5.41
N LYS A 291 12.85 5.32 6.03
CA LYS A 291 12.36 4.95 7.35
C LYS A 291 11.61 3.63 7.25
N LEU A 292 12.02 2.65 8.01
CA LEU A 292 11.38 1.33 8.04
C LEU A 292 10.79 1.09 9.42
N TRP A 293 9.47 0.93 9.50
CA TRP A 293 8.76 0.73 10.75
C TRP A 293 8.17 -0.67 10.82
N ALA A 294 8.21 -1.28 12.00
CA ALA A 294 7.59 -2.56 12.30
C ALA A 294 7.32 -2.70 13.79
N GLU A 295 6.55 -3.72 14.18
CA GLU A 295 6.33 -4.06 15.60
C GLU A 295 7.58 -4.58 16.29
N TYR A 296 8.54 -5.15 15.54
CA TYR A 296 9.81 -5.66 16.07
C TYR A 296 10.85 -5.78 14.95
N TRP A 297 12.12 -5.75 15.33
CA TRP A 297 13.26 -5.87 14.42
C TRP A 297 14.27 -6.91 14.91
N ASN A 298 13.85 -8.18 15.01
CA ASN A 298 14.74 -9.25 15.45
C ASN A 298 15.73 -9.68 14.35
N GLY A 299 17.01 -9.72 14.68
CA GLY A 299 18.06 -10.23 13.78
C GLY A 299 18.40 -9.32 12.60
N VAL A 300 18.05 -8.06 12.69
CA VAL A 300 18.51 -7.02 11.76
C VAL A 300 19.61 -6.23 12.45
N ASP A 301 20.84 -6.37 11.94
CA ASP A 301 21.97 -5.57 12.37
C ASP A 301 22.14 -4.40 11.40
N GLU A 302 22.04 -3.19 11.91
CA GLU A 302 22.06 -1.96 11.11
C GLU A 302 23.26 -1.07 11.31
N GLY A 303 24.11 -1.35 12.24
CA GLY A 303 25.16 -0.43 12.65
C GLY A 303 24.58 0.88 13.24
N SER A 304 25.28 2.01 13.06
CA SER A 304 25.01 3.26 13.77
C SER A 304 23.86 4.12 13.21
N HIS A 305 23.16 3.69 12.15
CA HIS A 305 22.15 4.52 11.48
C HIS A 305 20.74 4.12 11.92
N ARG A 306 20.07 4.99 12.68
CA ARG A 306 18.69 4.82 13.18
C ARG A 306 17.64 5.04 12.09
N ARG A 307 17.55 4.18 11.10
CA ARG A 307 16.48 4.19 10.10
C ARG A 307 15.31 3.26 10.45
N LEU A 308 15.52 2.27 11.35
CA LEU A 308 14.46 1.41 11.83
C LEU A 308 13.65 2.10 12.91
N GLY A 309 12.34 1.95 12.85
CA GLY A 309 11.40 2.42 13.88
C GLY A 309 10.63 1.26 14.47
N TRP A 310 10.49 1.26 15.79
CA TRP A 310 9.74 0.26 16.55
C TRP A 310 8.54 0.91 17.24
N TYR A 311 7.34 0.36 16.98
CA TYR A 311 6.11 0.80 17.63
C TYR A 311 6.04 0.32 19.08
N ASN A 312 6.07 1.23 20.04
CA ASN A 312 6.04 0.94 21.47
C ASN A 312 4.62 0.71 21.98
N GLU A 313 4.06 -0.47 21.74
CA GLU A 313 2.71 -0.83 22.20
C GLU A 313 2.60 -0.78 23.74
N GLY A 314 3.68 -1.08 24.44
CA GLY A 314 3.75 -0.96 25.90
C GLY A 314 3.49 0.48 26.36
N PHE A 315 4.00 1.50 25.65
CA PHE A 315 3.73 2.89 25.95
C PHE A 315 2.25 3.21 25.79
N LEU A 316 1.61 2.79 24.69
CA LEU A 316 0.17 2.96 24.46
C LEU A 316 -0.66 2.47 25.64
N ARG A 317 -0.38 1.23 26.10
CA ARG A 317 -1.13 0.61 27.21
C ARG A 317 -0.91 1.33 28.52
N ASP A 318 0.35 1.59 28.88
CA ASP A 318 0.69 2.21 30.17
C ASP A 318 0.23 3.68 30.22
N MET A 319 0.29 4.40 29.09
CA MET A 319 -0.23 5.78 28.99
C MET A 319 -1.74 5.84 29.15
N ARG A 320 -2.50 4.93 28.56
CA ARG A 320 -3.96 4.84 28.72
C ARG A 320 -4.35 4.58 30.18
N GLN A 321 -3.63 3.72 30.89
CA GLN A 321 -3.86 3.47 32.31
C GLN A 321 -3.61 4.71 33.16
N VAL A 322 -2.53 5.45 32.88
CA VAL A 322 -2.22 6.69 33.61
C VAL A 322 -3.28 7.76 33.34
N LEU A 323 -3.71 7.94 32.09
CA LEU A 323 -4.75 8.91 31.72
C LEU A 323 -6.11 8.58 32.36
N LYS A 324 -6.41 7.31 32.54
CA LYS A 324 -7.61 6.85 33.23
C LYS A 324 -7.54 7.03 34.76
N GLY A 325 -6.35 7.24 35.29
CA GLY A 325 -6.12 7.36 36.76
C GLY A 325 -5.95 6.02 37.47
N ASP A 326 -5.64 4.94 36.75
CA ASP A 326 -5.38 3.63 37.36
C ASP A 326 -4.06 3.66 38.16
N ASP A 327 -4.05 3.05 39.34
CA ASP A 327 -2.89 2.98 40.22
C ASP A 327 -1.71 2.22 39.62
N GLY A 328 -0.48 2.63 39.94
CA GLY A 328 0.76 1.92 39.60
C GLY A 328 1.22 2.05 38.12
N GLY A 329 0.51 2.83 37.28
CA GLY A 329 0.86 3.04 35.86
C GLY A 329 2.06 3.95 35.64
N LEU A 330 2.28 4.94 36.51
CA LEU A 330 3.25 6.01 36.29
C LEU A 330 4.69 5.54 36.15
N ASN A 331 5.15 4.60 37.01
CA ASN A 331 6.52 4.08 36.94
C ASN A 331 6.76 3.27 35.66
N ARG A 332 5.76 2.51 35.20
CA ARG A 332 5.84 1.78 33.94
C ARG A 332 5.89 2.74 32.74
N LEU A 333 5.04 3.76 32.78
CA LEU A 333 5.03 4.81 31.74
C LEU A 333 6.37 5.54 31.68
N ALA A 334 6.95 5.92 32.84
CA ALA A 334 8.25 6.57 32.91
C ALA A 334 9.38 5.67 32.32
N TYR A 335 9.34 4.37 32.60
CA TYR A 335 10.26 3.42 32.00
C TYR A 335 10.07 3.37 30.47
N ARG A 336 8.83 3.28 29.96
CA ARG A 336 8.56 3.25 28.52
C ARG A 336 8.97 4.52 27.81
N ALA A 337 8.74 5.68 28.43
CA ALA A 337 9.11 6.98 27.88
C ALA A 337 10.65 7.17 27.77
N LYS A 338 11.41 6.51 28.65
CA LYS A 338 12.88 6.55 28.61
C LYS A 338 13.51 5.47 27.74
N LEU A 339 12.69 4.55 27.19
CA LEU A 339 13.21 3.47 26.38
C LEU A 339 13.90 4.02 25.15
N ASN A 340 15.16 3.64 24.97
CA ASN A 340 15.96 4.04 23.84
C ASN A 340 16.73 2.81 23.35
N LEU A 341 16.35 2.31 22.19
CA LEU A 341 16.97 1.14 21.59
C LEU A 341 18.22 1.55 20.82
N GLU A 342 19.24 0.68 20.82
CA GLU A 342 20.51 0.94 20.16
C GLU A 342 20.35 1.04 18.64
N ASN A 343 19.55 0.13 18.04
CA ASN A 343 19.47 -0.08 16.60
C ASN A 343 18.15 0.40 15.97
N SER A 344 17.22 0.97 16.74
CA SER A 344 15.96 1.48 16.20
C SER A 344 15.41 2.65 17.01
N ALA A 345 14.73 3.56 16.33
CA ALA A 345 13.95 4.59 16.97
C ALA A 345 12.74 3.99 17.68
N VAL A 346 12.36 4.55 18.83
CA VAL A 346 11.18 4.12 19.57
C VAL A 346 10.04 5.08 19.26
N ILE A 347 8.95 4.56 18.68
CA ILE A 347 7.76 5.34 18.33
C ILE A 347 6.74 5.19 19.46
N ASN A 348 6.61 6.23 20.29
CA ASN A 348 5.63 6.29 21.34
C ASN A 348 4.31 6.85 20.81
N TYR A 349 3.19 6.22 21.12
CA TYR A 349 1.88 6.63 20.63
C TYR A 349 0.77 6.35 21.67
N MET A 350 -0.33 7.14 21.61
CA MET A 350 -1.46 7.02 22.53
C MET A 350 -2.73 6.50 21.85
N ALA A 351 -2.87 6.75 20.57
CA ALA A 351 -4.00 6.32 19.76
C ALA A 351 -3.52 5.44 18.60
N GLY A 352 -4.26 4.41 18.26
CA GLY A 352 -3.98 3.48 17.20
C GLY A 352 -5.26 2.96 16.56
N THR A 353 -5.14 2.01 15.66
CA THR A 353 -6.27 1.35 14.99
C THR A 353 -6.91 0.26 15.85
N ASN A 354 -6.26 -0.13 16.94
CA ASN A 354 -6.74 -1.15 17.87
C ASN A 354 -7.33 -0.51 19.13
N GLY A 355 -8.58 -0.80 19.43
CA GLY A 355 -9.28 -0.33 20.60
C GLY A 355 -9.91 1.06 20.42
N PHE A 356 -9.77 1.92 21.40
CA PHE A 356 -10.45 3.22 21.45
C PHE A 356 -9.88 4.25 20.46
N THR A 357 -10.75 5.03 19.87
CA THR A 357 -10.36 6.24 19.12
C THR A 357 -9.80 7.29 20.07
N LEU A 358 -9.16 8.34 19.53
CA LEU A 358 -8.69 9.45 20.36
C LEU A 358 -9.85 10.16 21.07
N ALA A 359 -11.01 10.27 20.40
CA ALA A 359 -12.22 10.84 21.00
C ALA A 359 -12.73 10.00 22.18
N ASP A 360 -12.77 8.67 22.01
CA ASP A 360 -13.18 7.75 23.09
C ASP A 360 -12.26 7.86 24.31
N MET A 361 -10.95 7.99 24.08
CA MET A 361 -9.95 8.09 25.16
C MET A 361 -10.15 9.29 26.08
N VAL A 362 -10.69 10.39 25.56
CA VAL A 362 -10.93 11.63 26.33
C VAL A 362 -12.39 11.76 26.78
N SER A 363 -13.24 10.79 26.42
CA SER A 363 -14.68 10.79 26.73
C SER A 363 -15.06 9.78 27.84
N TYR A 364 -14.13 8.90 28.23
CA TYR A 364 -14.34 7.89 29.28
C TYR A 364 -13.66 8.27 30.57
#